data_47c20dab835937566a59d60f741c72e7
#
_entry.id   47c20dab835937566a59d60f741c72e7
#
_cell.length_a   1.000
_cell.length_b   1.000
_cell.length_c   1.000
_cell.angle_alpha   90.00
_cell.angle_beta   90.00
_cell.angle_gamma   90.00
#
_symmetry.space_group_name_H-M   'P 1'
#
loop_
_entity.id
_entity.type
_entity.pdbx_description
1 polymer ?
#
loop_
_entity_poly.entity_id
_entity_poly.type
_entity_poly.pdbx_seq_one_letter_code
_entity_poly.pdbx_strand_id
1 'polypeptide(L)'
;GEGSLFVAIPGERVDGHKFIPNVAAQGALAVISEQKLETPPCPYILVKDSMEAIKAMAEYYMQQLNIPVVGITGSVGKTSTKETIASVLAQKYRVLKTDANFNNELGLSLTVFRLREEDEMAVLEMGIDDFGQMHRLAKIARPETAVITNIGWCHLENLKTRDGILQAKTEIFDHLRENGHIIINGDDDKLSTVGTVHGIKPVHFGLDEKNEYYADEIESQGFRGISCRIHTPQGSFSALIPIPGRHMAVSYTHLTLPTKRI
;
A
#
# COMPACT_ATOMS: atom_id res chain seq x y z
N GLY A 1 23.20 -10.57 -8.18
CA GLY A 1 23.70 -11.50 -9.17
C GLY A 1 24.02 -10.80 -10.49
N GLU A 2 24.32 -11.58 -11.51
CA GLU A 2 24.66 -11.06 -12.83
C GLU A 2 23.61 -10.10 -13.38
N GLY A 3 24.04 -8.97 -13.95
CA GLY A 3 23.15 -7.97 -14.50
C GLY A 3 22.45 -7.05 -13.50
N SER A 4 22.71 -7.18 -12.19
CA SER A 4 22.02 -6.41 -11.16
C SER A 4 22.67 -5.06 -10.84
N LEU A 5 21.87 -4.11 -10.37
CA LEU A 5 22.31 -2.92 -9.66
C LEU A 5 22.29 -3.24 -8.15
N PHE A 6 23.44 -3.10 -7.49
CA PHE A 6 23.52 -3.27 -6.03
C PHE A 6 23.50 -1.92 -5.33
N VAL A 7 22.69 -1.79 -4.29
CA VAL A 7 22.66 -0.58 -3.45
C VAL A 7 23.28 -0.90 -2.10
N ALA A 8 24.40 -0.27 -1.79
CA ALA A 8 25.10 -0.42 -0.52
C ALA A 8 24.42 0.46 0.54
N ILE A 9 23.60 -0.16 1.39
CA ILE A 9 22.91 0.54 2.48
C ILE A 9 23.72 0.37 3.76
N PRO A 10 24.08 1.46 4.46
CA PRO A 10 24.67 1.38 5.79
C PRO A 10 23.60 0.89 6.79
N GLY A 11 23.79 -0.29 7.36
CA GLY A 11 22.89 -0.87 8.35
C GLY A 11 23.51 -0.85 9.74
N GLU A 12 22.69 -0.84 10.78
CA GLU A 12 23.13 -0.82 12.19
C GLU A 12 24.07 -1.97 12.56
N ARG A 13 23.83 -3.17 12.02
CA ARG A 13 24.63 -4.37 12.32
C ARG A 13 25.69 -4.65 11.28
N VAL A 14 25.41 -4.34 10.03
CA VAL A 14 26.29 -4.64 8.91
C VAL A 14 26.20 -3.52 7.88
N ASP A 15 27.35 -2.96 7.50
CA ASP A 15 27.45 -1.98 6.43
C ASP A 15 27.46 -2.68 5.07
N GLY A 16 26.49 -2.35 4.21
CA GLY A 16 26.35 -2.89 2.87
C GLY A 16 27.56 -2.63 1.96
N HIS A 17 28.32 -1.58 2.22
CA HIS A 17 29.52 -1.25 1.44
C HIS A 17 30.58 -2.35 1.48
N LYS A 18 30.64 -3.14 2.55
CA LYS A 18 31.57 -4.29 2.68
C LYS A 18 31.32 -5.38 1.64
N PHE A 19 30.13 -5.44 1.07
CA PHE A 19 29.78 -6.45 0.07
C PHE A 19 30.08 -6.02 -1.37
N ILE A 20 30.47 -4.78 -1.63
CA ILE A 20 30.73 -4.26 -2.98
C ILE A 20 31.71 -5.15 -3.78
N PRO A 21 32.87 -5.55 -3.24
CA PRO A 21 33.78 -6.41 -4.00
C PRO A 21 33.16 -7.76 -4.36
N ASN A 22 32.38 -8.34 -3.44
CA ASN A 22 31.76 -9.64 -3.63
C ASN A 22 30.65 -9.59 -4.70
N VAL A 23 29.77 -8.58 -4.64
CA VAL A 23 28.66 -8.46 -5.62
C VAL A 23 29.20 -8.10 -7.01
N ALA A 24 30.28 -7.34 -7.11
CA ALA A 24 30.95 -7.06 -8.37
C ALA A 24 31.54 -8.34 -8.98
N ALA A 25 32.22 -9.17 -8.17
CA ALA A 25 32.72 -10.48 -8.58
C ALA A 25 31.59 -11.45 -9.03
N GLN A 26 30.38 -11.27 -8.53
CA GLN A 26 29.19 -12.02 -8.94
C GLN A 26 28.48 -11.42 -10.18
N GLY A 27 29.06 -10.42 -10.84
CA GLY A 27 28.54 -9.86 -12.09
C GLY A 27 27.53 -8.72 -11.90
N ALA A 28 27.53 -8.01 -10.77
CA ALA A 28 26.77 -6.77 -10.67
C ALA A 28 27.24 -5.76 -11.71
N LEU A 29 26.31 -5.16 -12.46
CA LEU A 29 26.62 -4.18 -13.52
C LEU A 29 27.10 -2.85 -12.93
N ALA A 30 26.53 -2.45 -11.79
CA ALA A 30 26.89 -1.22 -11.11
C ALA A 30 26.53 -1.29 -9.63
N VAL A 31 27.09 -0.38 -8.84
CA VAL A 31 26.74 -0.20 -7.43
C VAL A 31 26.36 1.25 -7.13
N ILE A 32 25.44 1.44 -6.18
CA ILE A 32 25.19 2.73 -5.54
C ILE A 32 25.88 2.72 -4.18
N SER A 33 26.66 3.76 -3.90
CA SER A 33 27.49 3.86 -2.71
C SER A 33 27.42 5.26 -2.10
N GLU A 34 27.38 5.34 -0.79
CA GLU A 34 27.56 6.59 -0.05
C GLU A 34 29.04 6.92 0.17
N GLN A 35 29.91 5.94 -0.07
CA GLN A 35 31.34 6.07 0.10
C GLN A 35 32.03 6.23 -1.26
N LYS A 36 32.97 7.17 -1.34
CA LYS A 36 33.83 7.30 -2.51
C LYS A 36 34.74 6.08 -2.62
N LEU A 37 34.67 5.39 -3.77
CA LEU A 37 35.49 4.24 -4.06
C LEU A 37 36.71 4.69 -4.86
N GLU A 38 37.92 4.54 -4.32
CA GLU A 38 39.14 4.93 -5.01
C GLU A 38 39.49 3.98 -6.17
N THR A 39 39.23 2.69 -5.98
CA THR A 39 39.42 1.67 -6.99
C THR A 39 38.14 0.84 -7.12
N PRO A 40 37.11 1.36 -7.81
CA PRO A 40 35.86 0.69 -7.92
C PRO A 40 35.97 -0.61 -8.73
N PRO A 41 35.44 -1.75 -8.23
CA PRO A 41 35.52 -3.03 -8.93
C PRO A 41 34.55 -3.13 -10.12
N CYS A 42 33.57 -2.22 -10.19
CA CYS A 42 32.61 -2.06 -11.28
C CYS A 42 32.14 -0.58 -11.32
N PRO A 43 31.41 -0.14 -12.35
CA PRO A 43 30.79 1.18 -12.38
C PRO A 43 30.03 1.47 -11.10
N TYR A 44 30.13 2.69 -10.58
CA TYR A 44 29.40 3.08 -9.39
C TYR A 44 28.84 4.50 -9.45
N ILE A 45 27.76 4.72 -8.69
CA ILE A 45 27.11 6.00 -8.53
C ILE A 45 27.29 6.42 -7.06
N LEU A 46 27.97 7.55 -6.85
CA LEU A 46 28.13 8.14 -5.52
C LEU A 46 26.86 8.93 -5.18
N VAL A 47 26.26 8.61 -4.06
CA VAL A 47 25.08 9.29 -3.54
C VAL A 47 25.31 9.81 -2.12
N LYS A 48 24.50 10.75 -1.66
CA LYS A 48 24.57 11.22 -0.27
C LYS A 48 23.86 10.28 0.70
N ASP A 49 22.80 9.62 0.23
CA ASP A 49 21.93 8.73 1.01
C ASP A 49 21.39 7.64 0.08
N SER A 50 21.69 6.40 0.40
CA SER A 50 21.28 5.23 -0.39
C SER A 50 19.79 4.97 -0.29
N MET A 51 19.16 5.27 0.85
CA MET A 51 17.72 5.11 1.03
C MET A 51 16.94 6.13 0.20
N GLU A 52 17.39 7.39 0.19
CA GLU A 52 16.80 8.41 -0.68
C GLU A 52 16.98 8.07 -2.16
N ALA A 53 18.14 7.51 -2.55
CA ALA A 53 18.36 7.05 -3.92
C ALA A 53 17.40 5.92 -4.32
N ILE A 54 17.16 4.93 -3.44
CA ILE A 54 16.19 3.85 -3.69
C ILE A 54 14.78 4.42 -3.87
N LYS A 55 14.36 5.32 -2.99
CA LYS A 55 13.03 5.95 -3.06
C LYS A 55 12.85 6.76 -4.34
N ALA A 56 13.85 7.57 -4.70
CA ALA A 56 13.82 8.36 -5.94
C ALA A 56 13.76 7.48 -7.20
N MET A 57 14.52 6.38 -7.22
CA MET A 57 14.44 5.40 -8.33
C MET A 57 13.06 4.73 -8.40
N ALA A 58 12.49 4.34 -7.26
CA ALA A 58 11.17 3.71 -7.22
C ALA A 58 10.07 4.69 -7.66
N GLU A 59 10.13 5.94 -7.22
CA GLU A 59 9.22 7.01 -7.65
C GLU A 59 9.28 7.21 -9.17
N TYR A 60 10.49 7.36 -9.71
CA TYR A 60 10.69 7.52 -11.15
C TYR A 60 10.18 6.32 -11.95
N TYR A 61 10.51 5.10 -11.50
CA TYR A 61 10.07 3.87 -12.16
C TYR A 61 8.54 3.73 -12.17
N MET A 62 7.88 4.03 -11.06
CA MET A 62 6.41 4.04 -10.98
C MET A 62 5.79 5.06 -11.95
N GLN A 63 6.40 6.24 -12.09
CA GLN A 63 5.92 7.24 -13.04
C GLN A 63 6.03 6.79 -14.50
N GLN A 64 7.08 6.02 -14.83
CA GLN A 64 7.25 5.50 -16.20
C GLN A 64 6.23 4.41 -16.53
N LEU A 65 5.94 3.52 -15.59
CA LEU A 65 4.95 2.45 -15.78
C LEU A 65 3.51 3.00 -15.85
N ASN A 66 3.21 4.04 -15.10
CA ASN A 66 1.91 4.73 -15.05
C ASN A 66 0.68 3.81 -14.91
N ILE A 67 0.82 2.67 -14.22
CA ILE A 67 -0.26 1.75 -13.93
C ILE A 67 -1.16 2.25 -12.79
N PRO A 68 -2.46 1.87 -12.74
CA PRO A 68 -3.33 2.15 -11.61
C PRO A 68 -2.81 1.50 -10.32
N VAL A 69 -2.87 2.25 -9.22
CA VAL A 69 -2.42 1.79 -7.90
C VAL A 69 -3.55 1.92 -6.88
N VAL A 70 -3.82 0.83 -6.18
CA VAL A 70 -4.63 0.84 -4.96
C VAL A 70 -3.68 0.87 -3.76
N GLY A 71 -3.63 2.00 -3.06
CA GLY A 71 -2.86 2.17 -1.82
C GLY A 71 -3.74 1.87 -0.60
N ILE A 72 -3.25 1.03 0.31
CA ILE A 72 -4.04 0.57 1.46
C ILE A 72 -3.28 0.85 2.75
N THR A 73 -3.92 1.56 3.68
CA THR A 73 -3.41 1.76 5.04
C THR A 73 -4.50 1.54 6.09
N GLY A 74 -4.14 1.66 7.35
CA GLY A 74 -5.01 1.50 8.50
C GLY A 74 -4.26 0.94 9.70
N SER A 75 -4.89 0.96 10.85
CA SER A 75 -4.28 0.41 12.08
C SER A 75 -4.28 -1.11 12.06
N VAL A 76 -5.39 -1.74 11.67
CA VAL A 76 -5.55 -3.20 11.51
C VAL A 76 -6.26 -3.52 10.20
N GLY A 77 -6.13 -4.76 9.73
CA GLY A 77 -6.84 -5.25 8.55
C GLY A 77 -6.21 -4.90 7.20
N LYS A 78 -5.10 -4.17 7.14
CA LYS A 78 -4.41 -3.81 5.89
C LYS A 78 -4.12 -5.01 5.00
N THR A 79 -3.48 -6.03 5.54
CA THR A 79 -3.06 -7.22 4.80
C THR A 79 -4.28 -8.03 4.30
N SER A 80 -5.30 -8.23 5.13
CA SER A 80 -6.53 -8.90 4.71
C SER A 80 -7.22 -8.14 3.58
N THR A 81 -7.33 -6.82 3.72
CA THR A 81 -7.90 -5.93 2.70
C THR A 81 -7.09 -5.99 1.39
N LYS A 82 -5.76 -5.92 1.46
CA LYS A 82 -4.87 -6.07 0.32
C LYS A 82 -5.09 -7.40 -0.41
N GLU A 83 -5.09 -8.50 0.33
CA GLU A 83 -5.29 -9.85 -0.25
C GLU A 83 -6.65 -9.96 -0.93
N THR A 84 -7.68 -9.43 -0.30
CA THR A 84 -9.05 -9.47 -0.80
C THR A 84 -9.20 -8.63 -2.07
N ILE A 85 -8.74 -7.37 -2.07
CA ILE A 85 -8.78 -6.50 -3.25
C ILE A 85 -7.98 -7.11 -4.40
N ALA A 86 -6.76 -7.57 -4.12
CA ALA A 86 -5.91 -8.17 -5.16
C ALA A 86 -6.54 -9.43 -5.76
N SER A 87 -7.18 -10.29 -4.95
CA SER A 87 -7.83 -11.51 -5.45
C SER A 87 -9.02 -11.22 -6.38
N VAL A 88 -9.78 -10.18 -6.09
CA VAL A 88 -10.90 -9.77 -6.94
C VAL A 88 -10.40 -9.13 -8.24
N LEU A 89 -9.44 -8.21 -8.15
CA LEU A 89 -8.85 -7.57 -9.33
C LEU A 89 -8.15 -8.58 -10.24
N ALA A 90 -7.52 -9.61 -9.68
CA ALA A 90 -6.84 -10.67 -10.42
C ALA A 90 -7.80 -11.55 -11.27
N GLN A 91 -9.12 -11.43 -11.08
CA GLN A 91 -10.09 -12.09 -11.97
C GLN A 91 -10.10 -11.47 -13.38
N LYS A 92 -9.59 -10.24 -13.51
CA LYS A 92 -9.61 -9.50 -14.76
C LYS A 92 -8.27 -8.93 -15.18
N TYR A 93 -7.40 -8.58 -14.22
CA TYR A 93 -6.16 -7.85 -14.44
C TYR A 93 -4.95 -8.66 -13.96
N ARG A 94 -3.79 -8.40 -14.53
CA ARG A 94 -2.50 -8.82 -13.96
C ARG A 94 -2.15 -7.87 -12.82
N VAL A 95 -2.21 -8.40 -11.60
CA VAL A 95 -2.06 -7.61 -10.38
C VAL A 95 -0.77 -7.95 -9.67
N LEU A 96 0.12 -6.98 -9.49
CA LEU A 96 1.17 -7.06 -8.50
C LEU A 96 0.63 -6.56 -7.15
N LYS A 97 0.96 -7.25 -6.08
CA LYS A 97 0.65 -6.82 -4.71
C LYS A 97 1.88 -6.84 -3.82
N THR A 98 1.84 -6.07 -2.73
CA THR A 98 2.85 -6.13 -1.68
C THR A 98 2.93 -7.53 -1.08
N ASP A 99 4.11 -8.12 -1.07
CA ASP A 99 4.37 -9.39 -0.40
C ASP A 99 4.64 -9.20 1.09
N ALA A 100 4.19 -10.16 1.89
CA ALA A 100 4.44 -10.19 3.33
C ALA A 100 4.21 -8.81 3.98
N ASN A 101 5.21 -8.29 4.69
CA ASN A 101 5.19 -7.00 5.38
C ASN A 101 6.09 -5.94 4.70
N PHE A 102 6.33 -6.02 3.39
CA PHE A 102 7.10 -5.02 2.64
C PHE A 102 6.30 -3.73 2.45
N ASN A 103 5.82 -3.16 3.56
CA ASN A 103 4.91 -2.03 3.59
C ASN A 103 5.54 -0.72 4.10
N ASN A 104 6.82 -0.72 4.46
CA ASN A 104 7.62 0.46 4.79
C ASN A 104 8.30 1.05 3.54
N GLU A 105 9.05 2.15 3.68
CA GLU A 105 9.67 2.87 2.56
C GLU A 105 10.59 1.99 1.71
N LEU A 106 11.43 1.14 2.34
CA LEU A 106 12.29 0.21 1.61
C LEU A 106 11.46 -0.91 0.97
N GLY A 107 10.57 -1.54 1.73
CA GLY A 107 9.77 -2.65 1.25
C GLY A 107 8.85 -2.25 0.10
N LEU A 108 8.23 -1.07 0.17
CA LEU A 108 7.43 -0.53 -0.92
C LEU A 108 8.28 -0.29 -2.17
N SER A 109 9.46 0.32 -2.02
CA SER A 109 10.38 0.56 -3.15
C SER A 109 10.81 -0.75 -3.83
N LEU A 110 11.15 -1.77 -3.02
CA LEU A 110 11.49 -3.10 -3.54
C LEU A 110 10.29 -3.78 -4.24
N THR A 111 9.08 -3.57 -3.73
CA THR A 111 7.85 -4.04 -4.36
C THR A 111 7.63 -3.37 -5.72
N VAL A 112 7.84 -2.06 -5.79
CA VAL A 112 7.73 -1.28 -7.04
C VAL A 112 8.72 -1.78 -8.10
N PHE A 113 9.96 -2.11 -7.73
CA PHE A 113 10.94 -2.65 -8.68
C PHE A 113 10.60 -4.05 -9.24
N ARG A 114 9.62 -4.72 -8.67
CA ARG A 114 9.10 -5.99 -9.21
C ARG A 114 8.03 -5.81 -10.27
N LEU A 115 7.43 -4.63 -10.38
CA LEU A 115 6.48 -4.30 -11.44
C LEU A 115 7.12 -4.46 -12.82
N ARG A 116 6.33 -4.89 -13.77
CA ARG A 116 6.70 -5.03 -15.18
C ARG A 116 5.66 -4.34 -16.06
N GLU A 117 6.01 -4.09 -17.31
CA GLU A 117 5.10 -3.47 -18.29
C GLU A 117 3.81 -4.26 -18.51
N GLU A 118 3.84 -5.58 -18.24
CA GLU A 118 2.68 -6.43 -18.37
C GLU A 118 1.73 -6.36 -17.17
N ASP A 119 2.16 -5.82 -16.03
CA ASP A 119 1.27 -5.63 -14.88
C ASP A 119 0.28 -4.50 -15.17
N GLU A 120 -0.99 -4.77 -14.96
CA GLU A 120 -2.07 -3.84 -15.27
C GLU A 120 -2.51 -3.03 -14.04
N MET A 121 -2.24 -3.55 -12.84
CA MET A 121 -2.57 -2.89 -11.57
C MET A 121 -1.57 -3.25 -10.48
N ALA A 122 -1.44 -2.36 -9.49
CA ALA A 122 -0.72 -2.64 -8.25
C ALA A 122 -1.62 -2.43 -7.03
N VAL A 123 -1.52 -3.36 -6.05
CA VAL A 123 -2.19 -3.26 -4.75
C VAL A 123 -1.12 -3.18 -3.67
N LEU A 124 -0.91 -1.98 -3.14
CA LEU A 124 0.22 -1.65 -2.29
C LEU A 124 -0.22 -1.38 -0.85
N GLU A 125 0.25 -2.23 0.06
CA GLU A 125 0.07 -2.02 1.50
C GLU A 125 1.09 -0.99 2.00
N MET A 126 0.63 0.00 2.78
CA MET A 126 1.43 1.10 3.32
C MET A 126 1.32 1.13 4.84
N GLY A 127 2.41 0.81 5.52
CA GLY A 127 2.55 0.83 6.97
C GLY A 127 3.43 1.99 7.42
N ILE A 128 3.02 2.65 8.51
CA ILE A 128 3.75 3.76 9.11
C ILE A 128 3.75 3.64 10.63
N ASP A 129 4.74 4.22 11.24
CA ASP A 129 4.86 4.38 12.69
C ASP A 129 5.15 5.83 13.12
N ASP A 130 5.38 6.76 12.17
CA ASP A 130 5.63 8.17 12.44
C ASP A 130 5.02 9.08 11.36
N PHE A 131 4.93 10.39 11.66
CA PHE A 131 4.48 11.42 10.74
C PHE A 131 5.41 11.58 9.53
N GLY A 132 4.84 11.96 8.38
CA GLY A 132 5.56 12.17 7.13
C GLY A 132 5.98 10.89 6.41
N GLN A 133 5.92 9.72 7.06
CA GLN A 133 6.22 8.44 6.40
C GLN A 133 5.17 8.10 5.34
N MET A 134 3.89 8.31 5.63
CA MET A 134 2.83 8.04 4.67
C MET A 134 2.92 8.98 3.46
N HIS A 135 3.27 10.24 3.68
CA HIS A 135 3.55 11.20 2.60
C HIS A 135 4.63 10.65 1.64
N ARG A 136 5.76 10.13 2.19
CA ARG A 136 6.84 9.55 1.38
C ARG A 136 6.42 8.29 0.64
N LEU A 137 5.65 7.40 1.29
CA LEU A 137 5.09 6.20 0.65
C LEU A 137 4.11 6.58 -0.47
N ALA A 138 3.22 7.54 -0.21
CA ALA A 138 2.27 8.03 -1.20
C ALA A 138 2.95 8.68 -2.41
N LYS A 139 4.08 9.39 -2.18
CA LYS A 139 4.88 9.98 -3.24
C LYS A 139 5.46 8.93 -4.20
N ILE A 140 5.94 7.81 -3.66
CA ILE A 140 6.43 6.68 -4.46
C ILE A 140 5.28 5.99 -5.20
N ALA A 141 4.21 5.65 -4.48
CA ALA A 141 3.12 4.83 -5.01
C ALA A 141 2.18 5.60 -5.94
N ARG A 142 1.94 6.89 -5.69
CA ARG A 142 0.98 7.75 -6.41
C ARG A 142 -0.37 7.05 -6.61
N PRO A 143 -1.08 6.71 -5.52
CA PRO A 143 -2.29 5.93 -5.62
C PRO A 143 -3.36 6.63 -6.46
N GLU A 144 -4.06 5.86 -7.29
CA GLU A 144 -5.31 6.29 -7.90
C GLU A 144 -6.48 6.05 -6.95
N THR A 145 -6.41 4.98 -6.18
CA THR A 145 -7.38 4.68 -5.14
C THR A 145 -6.68 4.55 -3.79
N ALA A 146 -7.08 5.34 -2.81
CA ALA A 146 -6.59 5.27 -1.44
C ALA A 146 -7.64 4.65 -0.52
N VAL A 147 -7.27 3.59 0.20
CA VAL A 147 -8.16 2.87 1.14
C VAL A 147 -7.62 3.01 2.55
N ILE A 148 -8.46 3.47 3.50
CA ILE A 148 -8.12 3.46 4.93
C ILE A 148 -9.11 2.58 5.68
N THR A 149 -8.59 1.50 6.30
CA THR A 149 -9.46 0.49 6.94
C THR A 149 -10.01 0.91 8.29
N ASN A 150 -9.20 1.53 9.12
CA ASN A 150 -9.59 2.06 10.44
C ASN A 150 -8.48 2.89 11.10
N ILE A 151 -8.86 3.65 12.15
CA ILE A 151 -7.98 4.42 13.03
C ILE A 151 -8.07 3.85 14.45
N GLY A 152 -7.32 2.79 14.71
CA GLY A 152 -7.21 2.17 16.03
C GLY A 152 -6.03 2.73 16.85
N TRP A 153 -5.82 2.15 18.02
CA TRP A 153 -4.74 2.50 18.93
C TRP A 153 -3.46 1.76 18.54
N CYS A 154 -2.64 2.36 17.69
CA CYS A 154 -1.34 1.82 17.27
C CYS A 154 -0.30 2.93 17.20
N HIS A 155 0.98 2.61 17.35
CA HIS A 155 2.11 3.55 17.22
C HIS A 155 1.96 4.83 18.08
N LEU A 156 1.33 4.72 19.26
CA LEU A 156 1.08 5.86 20.16
C LEU A 156 2.35 6.51 20.68
N GLU A 157 3.45 5.80 20.69
CA GLU A 157 4.75 6.34 21.08
C GLU A 157 5.13 7.55 20.22
N ASN A 158 4.95 7.45 18.92
CA ASN A 158 5.27 8.50 17.94
C ASN A 158 4.05 9.39 17.63
N LEU A 159 2.91 8.78 17.34
CA LEU A 159 1.71 9.48 16.84
C LEU A 159 0.82 10.06 17.97
N LYS A 160 1.12 9.76 19.24
CA LYS A 160 0.57 10.32 20.48
C LYS A 160 -0.92 10.06 20.70
N THR A 161 -1.78 10.33 19.73
CA THR A 161 -3.24 10.26 19.85
C THR A 161 -3.87 9.60 18.63
N ARG A 162 -5.15 9.20 18.73
CA ARG A 162 -5.90 8.74 17.54
C ARG A 162 -6.05 9.83 16.48
N ASP A 163 -6.09 11.10 16.87
CA ASP A 163 -6.09 12.21 15.92
C ASP A 163 -4.74 12.33 15.20
N GLY A 164 -3.63 12.11 15.89
CA GLY A 164 -2.31 12.01 15.28
C GLY A 164 -2.21 10.81 14.31
N ILE A 165 -2.80 9.67 14.67
CA ILE A 165 -2.87 8.49 13.78
C ILE A 165 -3.71 8.80 12.54
N LEU A 166 -4.87 9.47 12.70
CA LEU A 166 -5.68 9.94 11.58
C LEU A 166 -4.87 10.87 10.67
N GLN A 167 -4.24 11.90 11.24
CA GLN A 167 -3.40 12.84 10.50
C GLN A 167 -2.32 12.12 9.70
N ALA A 168 -1.53 11.26 10.35
CA ALA A 168 -0.44 10.55 9.69
C ALA A 168 -0.94 9.60 8.58
N LYS A 169 -2.07 8.92 8.76
CA LYS A 169 -2.60 8.01 7.73
C LYS A 169 -3.27 8.73 6.57
N THR A 170 -3.86 9.91 6.81
CA THR A 170 -4.48 10.71 5.75
C THR A 170 -3.45 11.40 4.84
N GLU A 171 -2.16 11.42 5.20
CA GLU A 171 -1.07 11.80 4.29
C GLU A 171 -1.02 10.91 3.01
N ILE A 172 -1.72 9.75 2.99
CA ILE A 172 -1.86 8.94 1.78
C ILE A 172 -2.54 9.71 0.64
N PHE A 173 -3.31 10.74 0.97
CA PHE A 173 -4.00 11.58 0.00
C PHE A 173 -3.10 12.65 -0.64
N ASP A 174 -1.94 12.96 -0.06
CA ASP A 174 -1.05 14.05 -0.52
C ASP A 174 -0.57 13.88 -1.97
N HIS A 175 -0.47 12.63 -2.41
CA HIS A 175 -0.04 12.27 -3.77
C HIS A 175 -1.08 11.42 -4.51
N LEU A 176 -2.35 11.52 -4.11
CA LEU A 176 -3.44 10.90 -4.83
C LEU A 176 -3.49 11.44 -6.26
N ARG A 177 -3.70 10.58 -7.25
CA ARG A 177 -3.80 11.00 -8.64
C ARG A 177 -5.01 11.90 -8.84
N GLU A 178 -4.92 12.78 -9.81
CA GLU A 178 -6.04 13.62 -10.24
C GLU A 178 -7.24 12.74 -10.64
N ASN A 179 -8.44 13.06 -10.14
CA ASN A 179 -9.66 12.25 -10.27
C ASN A 179 -9.57 10.85 -9.63
N GLY A 180 -8.68 10.66 -8.66
CA GLY A 180 -8.58 9.43 -7.89
C GLY A 180 -9.78 9.20 -6.96
N HIS A 181 -9.72 8.11 -6.20
CA HIS A 181 -10.79 7.69 -5.30
C HIS A 181 -10.29 7.58 -3.86
N ILE A 182 -11.09 8.06 -2.93
CA ILE A 182 -10.88 7.93 -1.49
C ILE A 182 -11.94 7.00 -0.93
N ILE A 183 -11.52 5.93 -0.27
CA ILE A 183 -12.39 4.87 0.24
C ILE A 183 -12.06 4.66 1.71
N ILE A 184 -13.01 4.95 2.59
CA ILE A 184 -12.79 4.94 4.04
C ILE A 184 -13.91 4.23 4.78
N ASN A 185 -13.57 3.62 5.91
CA ASN A 185 -14.54 2.98 6.79
C ASN A 185 -15.41 4.02 7.49
N GLY A 186 -16.68 4.10 7.12
CA GLY A 186 -17.63 5.06 7.69
C GLY A 186 -18.17 4.67 9.08
N ASP A 187 -17.90 3.44 9.55
CA ASP A 187 -18.19 3.02 10.91
C ASP A 187 -17.10 3.45 11.90
N ASP A 188 -15.93 3.87 11.41
CA ASP A 188 -14.85 4.40 12.25
C ASP A 188 -15.14 5.86 12.61
N ASP A 189 -15.17 6.16 13.92
CA ASP A 189 -15.51 7.48 14.46
C ASP A 189 -14.54 8.59 14.01
N LYS A 190 -13.29 8.23 13.70
CA LYS A 190 -12.29 9.18 13.19
C LYS A 190 -12.38 9.34 11.68
N LEU A 191 -12.47 8.24 10.92
CA LEU A 191 -12.57 8.32 9.46
C LEU A 191 -13.87 8.97 9.00
N SER A 192 -14.99 8.78 9.72
CA SER A 192 -16.28 9.42 9.40
C SER A 192 -16.23 10.97 9.47
N THR A 193 -15.21 11.54 10.10
CA THR A 193 -14.98 13.01 10.13
C THR A 193 -14.24 13.55 8.92
N VAL A 194 -13.68 12.67 8.06
CA VAL A 194 -12.92 13.10 6.89
C VAL A 194 -13.87 13.61 5.82
N GLY A 195 -13.77 14.89 5.54
CA GLY A 195 -14.54 15.57 4.49
C GLY A 195 -13.95 15.42 3.11
N THR A 196 -14.35 16.29 2.20
CA THR A 196 -13.79 16.36 0.84
C THR A 196 -12.30 16.74 0.87
N VAL A 197 -11.47 15.96 0.17
CA VAL A 197 -10.02 16.14 0.08
C VAL A 197 -9.64 16.36 -1.39
N HIS A 198 -8.97 17.45 -1.70
CA HIS A 198 -8.61 17.85 -3.09
C HIS A 198 -9.80 17.82 -4.07
N GLY A 199 -11.00 18.18 -3.60
CA GLY A 199 -12.23 18.12 -4.39
C GLY A 199 -12.85 16.73 -4.52
N ILE A 200 -12.23 15.68 -3.96
CA ILE A 200 -12.71 14.28 -3.98
C ILE A 200 -13.52 14.01 -2.70
N LYS A 201 -14.79 13.65 -2.87
CA LYS A 201 -15.64 13.20 -1.76
C LYS A 201 -15.31 11.75 -1.44
N PRO A 202 -14.97 11.40 -0.17
CA PRO A 202 -14.77 10.02 0.23
C PRO A 202 -16.03 9.16 0.02
N VAL A 203 -15.82 7.95 -0.43
CA VAL A 203 -16.81 6.88 -0.45
C VAL A 203 -16.71 6.07 0.84
N HIS A 204 -17.83 5.84 1.51
CA HIS A 204 -17.87 5.15 2.79
C HIS A 204 -18.30 3.70 2.64
N PHE A 205 -17.58 2.81 3.34
CA PHE A 205 -17.96 1.41 3.49
C PHE A 205 -18.08 1.02 4.97
N GLY A 206 -18.82 -0.03 5.28
CA GLY A 206 -18.95 -0.50 6.66
C GLY A 206 -20.08 -1.51 6.85
N LEU A 207 -20.61 -1.57 8.07
CA LEU A 207 -21.79 -2.38 8.43
C LEU A 207 -23.03 -1.52 8.68
N ASP A 208 -22.86 -0.23 8.91
CA ASP A 208 -23.96 0.70 9.13
C ASP A 208 -24.58 1.07 7.77
N GLU A 209 -25.91 1.02 7.66
CA GLU A 209 -26.69 1.34 6.45
C GLU A 209 -26.54 2.78 5.96
N LYS A 210 -25.98 3.67 6.80
CA LYS A 210 -25.65 5.04 6.38
C LYS A 210 -24.51 5.10 5.36
N ASN A 211 -23.71 4.03 5.25
CA ASN A 211 -22.60 3.96 4.29
C ASN A 211 -23.13 3.68 2.88
N GLU A 212 -22.43 4.18 1.85
CA GLU A 212 -22.80 3.89 0.45
C GLU A 212 -22.64 2.41 0.10
N TYR A 213 -21.70 1.73 0.78
CA TYR A 213 -21.44 0.30 0.66
C TYR A 213 -21.47 -0.32 2.04
N TYR A 214 -22.40 -1.24 2.29
CA TYR A 214 -22.49 -1.88 3.60
C TYR A 214 -22.89 -3.35 3.48
N ALA A 215 -22.63 -4.11 4.55
CA ALA A 215 -23.06 -5.51 4.66
C ALA A 215 -23.95 -5.69 5.87
N ASP A 216 -25.03 -6.43 5.67
CA ASP A 216 -25.95 -6.90 6.71
C ASP A 216 -26.20 -8.41 6.61
N GLU A 217 -27.20 -8.92 7.32
CA GLU A 217 -27.56 -10.36 7.34
C GLU A 217 -26.33 -11.26 7.51
N ILE A 218 -25.39 -10.87 8.39
CA ILE A 218 -24.13 -11.56 8.57
C ILE A 218 -24.30 -12.79 9.45
N GLU A 219 -24.15 -13.97 8.85
CA GLU A 219 -24.27 -15.27 9.53
C GLU A 219 -22.96 -16.05 9.47
N SER A 220 -22.59 -16.65 10.61
CA SER A 220 -21.43 -17.54 10.65
C SER A 220 -21.77 -18.90 10.04
N GLN A 221 -20.96 -19.32 9.09
CA GLN A 221 -21.00 -20.65 8.48
C GLN A 221 -19.92 -21.58 9.07
N GLY A 222 -19.46 -21.29 10.30
CA GLY A 222 -18.38 -22.02 10.95
C GLY A 222 -17.08 -21.96 10.16
N PHE A 223 -16.45 -23.09 9.93
CA PHE A 223 -15.20 -23.16 9.16
C PHE A 223 -15.34 -22.78 7.67
N ARG A 224 -16.57 -22.72 7.15
CA ARG A 224 -16.80 -22.28 5.76
C ARG A 224 -16.74 -20.76 5.60
N GLY A 225 -16.67 -20.01 6.72
CA GLY A 225 -16.59 -18.55 6.69
C GLY A 225 -17.89 -17.87 7.16
N ILE A 226 -18.28 -16.82 6.49
CA ILE A 226 -19.50 -16.03 6.75
C ILE A 226 -20.32 -15.85 5.48
N SER A 227 -21.64 -15.89 5.58
CA SER A 227 -22.57 -15.38 4.57
C SER A 227 -23.01 -13.98 4.95
N CYS A 228 -23.23 -13.10 3.99
CA CYS A 228 -23.76 -11.77 4.19
C CYS A 228 -24.48 -11.28 2.94
N ARG A 229 -25.29 -10.23 3.09
CA ARG A 229 -25.81 -9.44 1.99
C ARG A 229 -24.99 -8.16 1.87
N ILE A 230 -24.47 -7.88 0.68
CA ILE A 230 -23.73 -6.66 0.38
C ILE A 230 -24.62 -5.71 -0.39
N HIS A 231 -24.70 -4.47 0.09
CA HIS A 231 -25.47 -3.39 -0.48
C HIS A 231 -24.55 -2.38 -1.16
N THR A 232 -24.94 -1.95 -2.35
CA THR A 232 -24.24 -0.97 -3.17
C THR A 232 -25.24 0.01 -3.77
N PRO A 233 -24.82 1.17 -4.29
CA PRO A 233 -25.72 2.09 -5.00
C PRO A 233 -26.41 1.48 -6.22
N GLN A 234 -25.91 0.35 -6.76
CA GLN A 234 -26.46 -0.33 -7.92
C GLN A 234 -27.41 -1.48 -7.56
N GLY A 235 -27.51 -1.85 -6.29
CA GLY A 235 -28.32 -2.96 -5.81
C GLY A 235 -27.61 -3.79 -4.75
N SER A 236 -28.21 -4.93 -4.39
CA SER A 236 -27.65 -5.82 -3.37
C SER A 236 -27.48 -7.24 -3.91
N PHE A 237 -26.54 -7.98 -3.31
CA PHE A 237 -26.30 -9.38 -3.62
C PHE A 237 -25.82 -10.15 -2.37
N SER A 238 -26.07 -11.47 -2.35
CA SER A 238 -25.56 -12.32 -1.29
C SER A 238 -24.15 -12.77 -1.62
N ALA A 239 -23.29 -12.79 -0.59
CA ALA A 239 -21.90 -13.23 -0.69
C ALA A 239 -21.58 -14.29 0.37
N LEU A 240 -20.77 -15.27 0.00
CA LEU A 240 -20.11 -16.19 0.93
C LEU A 240 -18.62 -15.83 0.97
N ILE A 241 -18.17 -15.42 2.14
CA ILE A 241 -16.77 -15.06 2.39
C ILE A 241 -16.10 -16.26 3.09
N PRO A 242 -15.19 -16.99 2.45
CA PRO A 242 -14.65 -18.26 2.97
C PRO A 242 -13.59 -18.04 4.06
N ILE A 243 -13.78 -17.02 4.90
CA ILE A 243 -12.90 -16.68 6.01
C ILE A 243 -13.77 -16.43 7.24
N PRO A 244 -13.52 -17.13 8.39
CA PRO A 244 -14.30 -16.92 9.59
C PRO A 244 -14.10 -15.52 10.20
N GLY A 245 -15.16 -14.96 10.79
CA GLY A 245 -15.14 -13.73 11.58
C GLY A 245 -15.94 -12.57 10.96
N ARG A 246 -16.85 -11.98 11.76
CA ARG A 246 -17.72 -10.87 11.31
C ARG A 246 -16.96 -9.65 10.78
N HIS A 247 -15.74 -9.39 11.30
CA HIS A 247 -14.89 -8.30 10.83
C HIS A 247 -14.47 -8.47 9.36
N MET A 248 -14.53 -9.68 8.82
CA MET A 248 -14.25 -9.93 7.40
C MET A 248 -15.34 -9.37 6.49
N ALA A 249 -16.61 -9.25 6.97
CA ALA A 249 -17.65 -8.59 6.20
C ALA A 249 -17.28 -7.12 5.90
N VAL A 250 -16.73 -6.40 6.88
CA VAL A 250 -16.24 -5.03 6.68
C VAL A 250 -15.15 -5.00 5.61
N SER A 251 -14.19 -5.94 5.66
CA SER A 251 -13.10 -6.03 4.68
C SER A 251 -13.60 -6.36 3.27
N TYR A 252 -14.80 -6.93 3.11
CA TYR A 252 -15.36 -7.27 1.81
C TYR A 252 -16.33 -6.21 1.26
N THR A 253 -16.89 -5.33 2.07
CA THR A 253 -17.79 -4.27 1.59
C THR A 253 -17.10 -3.29 0.62
N HIS A 254 -15.81 -3.02 0.79
CA HIS A 254 -15.08 -2.14 -0.13
C HIS A 254 -14.67 -2.81 -1.46
N LEU A 255 -14.85 -4.13 -1.63
CA LEU A 255 -14.64 -4.81 -2.92
C LEU A 255 -15.66 -4.44 -3.99
N THR A 256 -16.82 -3.97 -3.56
CA THR A 256 -17.91 -3.60 -4.47
C THR A 256 -17.79 -2.18 -5.00
N LEU A 257 -16.70 -1.49 -4.66
CA LEU A 257 -16.42 -0.14 -5.12
C LEU A 257 -16.25 -0.08 -6.64
N PRO A 258 -16.51 1.08 -7.27
CA PRO A 258 -16.77 1.15 -8.69
C PRO A 258 -15.57 0.75 -9.55
N THR A 259 -15.33 -0.55 -9.66
CA THR A 259 -14.42 -1.13 -10.65
C THR A 259 -14.89 -0.91 -12.09
N LYS A 260 -16.10 -0.34 -12.28
CA LYS A 260 -16.63 -0.02 -13.62
C LYS A 260 -15.97 1.16 -14.31
N ARG A 261 -15.07 1.88 -13.64
CA ARG A 261 -14.31 3.01 -14.21
C ARG A 261 -12.78 2.81 -14.18
N ILE A 262 -12.34 1.69 -13.63
CA ILE A 262 -10.93 1.30 -13.70
C ILE A 262 -10.77 0.26 -14.82
#